data_8cdcb13b993eac302fc399e2dad10c4e
#
_entry.id   8cdcb13b993eac302fc399e2dad10c4e
#
_cell.length_a   1.000
_cell.length_b   1.000
_cell.length_c   1.000
_cell.angle_alpha   90.00
_cell.angle_beta   90.00
_cell.angle_gamma   90.00
#
_symmetry.space_group_name_H-M   'P 1'
#
loop_
_entity.id
_entity.type
_entity.pdbx_description
1 polymer ?
#
loop_
_entity_poly.entity_id
_entity_poly.type
_entity_poly.pdbx_seq_one_letter_code
_entity_poly.pdbx_strand_id
1 'polypeptide(L)'
;GKIDFAIFADTQNEGDGTYAWLDYLEKQLTFPVIRVTWGNLQEDVENYIDNGVYKRGASIPFFLVGLDGKKGLANRRCTSTYKIEQIEQGIRREYGLKKGQRWPKGMVVNQYLGISYDEIFRMKTFEKASYRFHYPLVNKKVTRMDCFKWMEERQYPKPAKSACVYCPYHDNKFWKEMRDERPKEWKQCVDFDKKVRNAGPALGLSRAKELYIHSQRIPCLLYTSDAADEP
;
A
#
# COMPACT_ATOMS: atom_id res chain seq x y z
N GLY A 1 14.68 23.06 -6.01
CA GLY A 1 14.03 23.65 -4.83
C GLY A 1 14.37 22.82 -3.60
N LYS A 2 14.26 23.39 -2.42
CA LYS A 2 14.45 22.67 -1.15
C LYS A 2 13.20 21.84 -0.89
N ILE A 3 13.37 20.60 -0.37
CA ILE A 3 12.28 19.77 0.13
C ILE A 3 12.03 20.15 1.59
N ASP A 4 10.77 20.46 1.92
CA ASP A 4 10.40 20.84 3.30
C ASP A 4 10.25 19.60 4.19
N PHE A 5 9.58 18.54 3.68
CA PHE A 5 9.39 17.27 4.37
C PHE A 5 9.05 16.15 3.38
N ALA A 6 9.27 14.91 3.80
CA ALA A 6 8.66 13.73 3.17
C ALA A 6 7.47 13.26 4.02
N ILE A 7 6.54 12.52 3.41
CA ILE A 7 5.38 12.00 4.12
C ILE A 7 5.15 10.53 3.75
N PHE A 8 4.98 9.71 4.78
CA PHE A 8 4.70 8.28 4.65
C PHE A 8 3.33 7.95 5.22
N ALA A 9 2.49 7.32 4.42
CA ALA A 9 1.17 6.87 4.88
C ALA A 9 1.25 5.41 5.32
N ASP A 10 1.11 5.20 6.61
CA ASP A 10 1.21 3.92 7.29
C ASP A 10 -0.16 3.29 7.47
N THR A 11 -0.35 2.09 6.94
CA THR A 11 -1.52 1.23 7.18
C THR A 11 -1.38 0.40 8.46
N GLN A 12 -0.23 0.49 9.13
CA GLN A 12 0.20 -0.32 10.27
C GLN A 12 0.29 -1.84 9.95
N ASN A 13 0.45 -2.14 8.66
CA ASN A 13 0.53 -3.52 8.15
C ASN A 13 1.61 -3.68 7.07
N GLU A 14 2.53 -2.74 6.97
CA GLU A 14 3.70 -2.90 6.10
C GLU A 14 4.64 -3.98 6.69
N GLY A 15 5.42 -4.65 5.86
CA GLY A 15 6.43 -5.61 6.34
C GLY A 15 7.53 -4.96 7.16
N ASP A 16 8.14 -5.71 8.10
CA ASP A 16 9.21 -5.23 8.98
C ASP A 16 10.36 -4.56 8.21
N GLY A 17 10.70 -5.08 7.02
CA GLY A 17 11.71 -4.46 6.15
C GLY A 17 11.35 -3.07 5.64
N THR A 18 10.07 -2.74 5.50
CA THR A 18 9.61 -1.39 5.13
C THR A 18 9.85 -0.40 6.27
N TYR A 19 9.54 -0.80 7.50
CA TYR A 19 9.78 0.06 8.69
C TYR A 19 11.28 0.27 8.92
N ALA A 20 12.08 -0.80 8.83
CA ALA A 20 13.54 -0.69 8.95
C ALA A 20 14.14 0.25 7.88
N TRP A 21 13.64 0.18 6.65
CA TRP A 21 14.05 1.10 5.58
C TRP A 21 13.63 2.54 5.87
N LEU A 22 12.44 2.76 6.40
CA LEU A 22 11.95 4.09 6.76
C LEU A 22 12.80 4.71 7.89
N ASP A 23 13.11 3.93 8.94
CA ASP A 23 13.99 4.34 10.05
C ASP A 23 15.41 4.66 9.56
N TYR A 24 15.91 3.92 8.58
CA TYR A 24 17.18 4.21 7.91
C TYR A 24 17.13 5.55 7.16
N LEU A 25 16.09 5.77 6.35
CA LEU A 25 15.93 6.99 5.56
C LEU A 25 15.81 8.23 6.46
N GLU A 26 15.09 8.16 7.57
CA GLU A 26 14.95 9.26 8.51
C GLU A 26 16.30 9.75 9.05
N LYS A 27 17.29 8.85 9.15
CA LYS A 27 18.66 9.19 9.58
C LYS A 27 19.52 9.78 8.45
N GLN A 28 19.17 9.52 7.18
CA GLN A 28 19.94 9.97 6.01
C GLN A 28 19.44 11.30 5.44
N LEU A 29 18.15 11.60 5.61
CA LEU A 29 17.51 12.76 5.01
C LEU A 29 17.78 14.03 5.83
N THR A 30 17.96 15.15 5.14
CA THR A 30 18.17 16.48 5.77
C THR A 30 16.86 17.20 6.07
N PHE A 31 15.74 16.54 5.86
CA PHE A 31 14.38 17.02 6.12
C PHE A 31 13.57 15.90 6.81
N PRO A 32 12.54 16.26 7.59
CA PRO A 32 11.78 15.28 8.36
C PRO A 32 10.95 14.36 7.47
N VAL A 33 10.74 13.12 7.94
CA VAL A 33 9.74 12.18 7.39
C VAL A 33 8.56 12.12 8.35
N ILE A 34 7.41 12.55 7.88
CA ILE A 34 6.17 12.60 8.66
C ILE A 34 5.38 11.32 8.41
N ARG A 35 5.14 10.54 9.46
CA ARG A 35 4.32 9.34 9.40
C ARG A 35 2.86 9.71 9.69
N VAL A 36 1.96 9.32 8.77
CA VAL A 36 0.52 9.55 8.92
C VAL A 36 -0.23 8.23 8.82
N THR A 37 -1.28 8.08 9.60
CA THR A 37 -2.10 6.85 9.60
C THR A 37 -3.58 7.16 9.72
N TRP A 38 -4.43 6.27 9.20
CA TRP A 38 -5.88 6.22 9.46
C TRP A 38 -6.22 5.16 10.52
N GLY A 39 -5.24 4.32 10.88
CA GLY A 39 -5.35 3.21 11.80
C GLY A 39 -4.84 1.91 11.19
N ASN A 40 -5.01 0.82 11.91
CA ASN A 40 -4.60 -0.51 11.48
C ASN A 40 -5.64 -1.11 10.51
N LEU A 41 -5.26 -1.24 9.25
CA LEU A 41 -6.17 -1.72 8.20
C LEU A 41 -6.68 -3.15 8.46
N GLN A 42 -5.82 -4.04 8.97
CA GLN A 42 -6.21 -5.41 9.28
C GLN A 42 -7.24 -5.45 10.42
N GLU A 43 -6.94 -4.78 11.53
CA GLU A 43 -7.85 -4.70 12.68
C GLU A 43 -9.20 -4.09 12.30
N ASP A 44 -9.20 -3.06 11.46
CA ASP A 44 -10.43 -2.42 10.98
C ASP A 44 -11.28 -3.36 10.12
N VAL A 45 -10.65 -4.23 9.29
CA VAL A 45 -11.34 -5.26 8.52
C VAL A 45 -11.85 -6.37 9.43
N GLU A 46 -11.03 -6.86 10.35
CA GLU A 46 -11.42 -7.90 11.31
C GLU A 46 -12.56 -7.45 12.22
N ASN A 47 -12.50 -6.20 12.71
CA ASN A 47 -13.57 -5.62 13.52
C ASN A 47 -14.90 -5.49 12.74
N TYR A 48 -14.82 -5.22 11.43
CA TYR A 48 -16.02 -5.24 10.59
C TYR A 48 -16.59 -6.65 10.47
N ILE A 49 -15.73 -7.68 10.34
CA ILE A 49 -16.16 -9.09 10.29
C ILE A 49 -16.81 -9.52 11.62
N ASP A 50 -16.14 -9.23 12.74
CA ASP A 50 -16.52 -9.75 14.06
C ASP A 50 -17.68 -9.00 14.72
N ASN A 51 -17.72 -7.69 14.55
CA ASN A 51 -18.60 -6.80 15.29
C ASN A 51 -19.54 -5.96 14.40
N GLY A 52 -19.43 -6.10 13.08
CA GLY A 52 -20.21 -5.28 12.12
C GLY A 52 -19.83 -3.80 12.11
N VAL A 53 -18.71 -3.42 12.72
CA VAL A 53 -18.27 -2.02 12.81
C VAL A 53 -17.50 -1.64 11.56
N TYR A 54 -18.19 -1.08 10.58
CA TYR A 54 -17.59 -0.61 9.35
C TYR A 54 -16.78 0.66 9.56
N LYS A 55 -15.51 0.62 9.18
CA LYS A 55 -14.67 1.82 9.05
C LYS A 55 -14.47 2.17 7.59
N ARG A 56 -14.70 3.44 7.25
CA ARG A 56 -14.59 3.92 5.87
C ARG A 56 -13.22 3.61 5.26
N GLY A 57 -13.25 2.93 4.11
CA GLY A 57 -12.05 2.56 3.36
C GLY A 57 -11.37 1.27 3.82
N ALA A 58 -11.84 0.61 4.88
CA ALA A 58 -11.37 -0.73 5.25
C ALA A 58 -11.86 -1.77 4.22
N SER A 59 -11.39 -1.62 2.98
CA SER A 59 -11.74 -2.46 1.83
C SER A 59 -10.47 -2.83 1.07
N ILE A 60 -10.15 -4.12 1.13
CA ILE A 60 -9.00 -4.75 0.50
C ILE A 60 -9.47 -5.39 -0.82
N PRO A 61 -8.68 -5.36 -1.89
CA PRO A 61 -9.06 -5.94 -3.18
C PRO A 61 -8.90 -7.46 -3.19
N PHE A 62 -9.70 -8.15 -2.37
CA PHE A 62 -9.69 -9.61 -2.32
C PHE A 62 -10.03 -10.20 -3.67
N PHE A 63 -9.32 -11.26 -4.07
CA PHE A 63 -9.79 -12.15 -5.12
C PHE A 63 -10.97 -12.95 -4.60
N LEU A 64 -12.05 -13.05 -5.36
CA LEU A 64 -13.25 -13.71 -4.91
C LEU A 64 -13.73 -14.78 -5.89
N VAL A 65 -14.43 -15.77 -5.35
CA VAL A 65 -15.28 -16.71 -6.07
C VAL A 65 -16.72 -16.41 -5.68
N GLY A 66 -17.58 -16.13 -6.65
CA GLY A 66 -18.99 -15.85 -6.43
C GLY A 66 -19.81 -17.08 -6.12
N LEU A 67 -21.04 -16.89 -5.64
CA LEU A 67 -22.02 -17.96 -5.44
C LEU A 67 -22.35 -18.69 -6.76
N ASP A 68 -22.19 -18.02 -7.89
CA ASP A 68 -22.35 -18.56 -9.24
C ASP A 68 -21.05 -19.17 -9.81
N GLY A 69 -20.00 -19.30 -8.99
CA GLY A 69 -18.69 -19.81 -9.36
C GLY A 69 -17.83 -18.84 -10.15
N LYS A 70 -18.31 -17.64 -10.50
CA LYS A 70 -17.53 -16.67 -11.24
C LYS A 70 -16.41 -16.07 -10.38
N LYS A 71 -15.28 -15.86 -11.03
CA LYS A 71 -14.12 -15.22 -10.44
C LYS A 71 -14.25 -13.69 -10.52
N GLY A 72 -13.86 -12.99 -9.47
CA GLY A 72 -13.91 -11.54 -9.40
C GLY A 72 -12.81 -10.94 -8.54
N LEU A 73 -12.86 -9.62 -8.39
CA LEU A 73 -11.97 -8.83 -7.55
C LEU A 73 -12.80 -7.80 -6.78
N ALA A 74 -12.59 -7.72 -5.48
CA ALA A 74 -13.24 -6.73 -4.63
C ALA A 74 -12.68 -5.32 -4.86
N ASN A 75 -13.45 -4.29 -4.52
CA ASN A 75 -13.04 -2.91 -4.67
C ASN A 75 -11.85 -2.56 -3.78
N ARG A 76 -10.87 -1.85 -4.34
CA ARG A 76 -9.71 -1.33 -3.63
C ARG A 76 -9.97 0.09 -3.12
N ARG A 77 -10.30 0.26 -1.84
CA ARG A 77 -10.44 1.57 -1.20
C ARG A 77 -9.33 1.91 -0.20
N CYS A 78 -8.56 0.91 0.25
CA CYS A 78 -7.46 1.11 1.18
C CYS A 78 -6.45 2.16 0.69
N THR A 79 -6.11 2.19 -0.60
CA THR A 79 -5.17 3.18 -1.14
C THR A 79 -5.72 4.61 -1.06
N SER A 80 -6.99 4.84 -1.38
CA SER A 80 -7.57 6.18 -1.31
C SER A 80 -7.65 6.69 0.13
N THR A 81 -8.18 5.87 1.03
CA THR A 81 -8.50 6.32 2.39
C THR A 81 -7.33 6.19 3.35
N TYR A 82 -6.61 5.04 3.36
CA TYR A 82 -5.50 4.84 4.29
C TYR A 82 -4.19 5.48 3.85
N LYS A 83 -4.05 5.81 2.55
CA LYS A 83 -2.82 6.43 2.05
C LYS A 83 -3.05 7.83 1.50
N ILE A 84 -3.77 8.00 0.40
CA ILE A 84 -3.87 9.30 -0.31
C ILE A 84 -4.51 10.39 0.56
N GLU A 85 -5.65 10.08 1.19
CA GLU A 85 -6.33 11.05 2.06
C GLU A 85 -5.50 11.40 3.30
N GLN A 86 -4.77 10.42 3.86
CA GLN A 86 -3.93 10.69 5.03
C GLN A 86 -2.72 11.54 4.69
N ILE A 87 -2.09 11.33 3.51
CA ILE A 87 -1.05 12.20 2.98
C ILE A 87 -1.59 13.63 2.84
N GLU A 88 -2.75 13.81 2.22
CA GLU A 88 -3.33 15.13 2.04
C GLU A 88 -3.65 15.81 3.38
N GLN A 89 -4.20 15.07 4.34
CA GLN A 89 -4.46 15.59 5.69
C GLN A 89 -3.17 15.91 6.45
N GLY A 90 -2.13 15.09 6.30
CA GLY A 90 -0.81 15.33 6.86
C GLY A 90 -0.20 16.62 6.31
N ILE A 91 -0.16 16.78 4.99
CA ILE A 91 0.31 18.00 4.35
C ILE A 91 -0.44 19.22 4.90
N ARG A 92 -1.78 19.16 4.99
CA ARG A 92 -2.58 20.25 5.53
C ARG A 92 -2.20 20.62 6.96
N ARG A 93 -1.93 19.63 7.82
CA ARG A 93 -1.50 19.86 9.21
C ARG A 93 -0.14 20.57 9.28
N GLU A 94 0.82 20.16 8.43
CA GLU A 94 2.13 20.81 8.38
C GLU A 94 2.05 22.28 7.97
N TYR A 95 1.06 22.63 7.16
CA TYR A 95 0.77 24.04 6.82
C TYR A 95 -0.23 24.72 7.79
N GLY A 96 -0.49 24.14 8.96
CA GLY A 96 -1.37 24.71 10.00
C GLY A 96 -2.84 24.77 9.63
N LEU A 97 -3.29 24.04 8.61
CA LEU A 97 -4.68 24.07 8.15
C LEU A 97 -5.55 23.07 8.92
N LYS A 98 -6.65 23.55 9.47
CA LYS A 98 -7.67 22.70 10.12
C LYS A 98 -8.44 21.86 9.08
N LYS A 99 -9.05 20.76 9.54
CA LYS A 99 -9.93 19.93 8.72
C LYS A 99 -11.07 20.79 8.14
N GLY A 100 -11.29 20.69 6.81
CA GLY A 100 -12.33 21.47 6.12
C GLY A 100 -11.97 22.92 5.79
N GLN A 101 -10.89 23.47 6.34
CA GLN A 101 -10.43 24.81 6.01
C GLN A 101 -10.01 24.90 4.54
N ARG A 102 -10.33 25.98 3.85
CA ARG A 102 -9.88 26.20 2.47
C ARG A 102 -8.39 26.53 2.43
N TRP A 103 -7.73 26.13 1.35
CA TRP A 103 -6.35 26.56 1.09
C TRP A 103 -6.28 28.08 0.94
N PRO A 104 -5.26 28.74 1.51
CA PRO A 104 -5.03 30.16 1.28
C PRO A 104 -4.90 30.47 -0.22
N LYS A 105 -5.43 31.58 -0.64
CA LYS A 105 -5.36 32.00 -2.04
C LYS A 105 -3.89 32.12 -2.49
N GLY A 106 -3.57 31.50 -3.62
CA GLY A 106 -2.23 31.52 -4.19
C GLY A 106 -1.24 30.51 -3.59
N MET A 107 -1.63 29.79 -2.52
CA MET A 107 -0.79 28.75 -1.96
C MET A 107 -0.79 27.50 -2.83
N VAL A 108 0.39 27.03 -3.19
CA VAL A 108 0.59 25.82 -4.01
C VAL A 108 1.57 24.88 -3.32
N VAL A 109 1.15 23.63 -3.15
CA VAL A 109 1.99 22.53 -2.65
C VAL A 109 2.62 21.82 -3.83
N ASN A 110 3.95 21.77 -3.89
CA ASN A 110 4.70 20.99 -4.85
C ASN A 110 4.93 19.59 -4.29
N GLN A 111 4.24 18.58 -4.83
CA GLN A 111 4.34 17.20 -4.38
C GLN A 111 5.18 16.39 -5.37
N TYR A 112 6.31 15.88 -4.90
CA TYR A 112 7.22 15.03 -5.68
C TYR A 112 6.89 13.58 -5.46
N LEU A 113 6.69 12.84 -6.55
CA LEU A 113 6.32 11.42 -6.55
C LEU A 113 7.42 10.60 -7.22
N GLY A 114 7.90 9.57 -6.51
CA GLY A 114 8.98 8.68 -6.97
C GLY A 114 8.50 7.60 -7.94
N ILE A 115 7.63 7.96 -8.90
CA ILE A 115 7.22 7.05 -9.98
C ILE A 115 8.38 6.97 -10.96
N SER A 116 8.91 5.77 -11.19
CA SER A 116 9.98 5.51 -12.15
C SER A 116 9.45 5.48 -13.60
N TYR A 117 10.35 5.57 -14.58
CA TYR A 117 9.96 5.67 -15.99
C TYR A 117 9.19 4.44 -16.49
N ASP A 118 9.56 3.25 -16.03
CA ASP A 118 8.88 1.98 -16.31
C ASP A 118 7.48 1.87 -15.68
N GLU A 119 7.15 2.77 -14.74
CA GLU A 119 5.83 2.88 -14.12
C GLU A 119 5.05 4.13 -14.56
N ILE A 120 5.39 4.74 -15.70
CA ILE A 120 4.80 6.02 -16.19
C ILE A 120 3.26 6.01 -16.25
N PHE A 121 2.67 4.84 -16.52
CA PHE A 121 1.21 4.66 -16.56
C PHE A 121 0.52 4.96 -15.22
N ARG A 122 1.26 5.04 -14.11
CA ARG A 122 0.75 5.41 -12.78
C ARG A 122 0.66 6.92 -12.57
N MET A 123 1.20 7.72 -13.46
CA MET A 123 1.11 9.18 -13.38
C MET A 123 -0.33 9.63 -13.43
N LYS A 124 -0.66 10.60 -12.59
CA LYS A 124 -1.96 11.26 -12.61
C LYS A 124 -1.86 12.54 -13.44
N THR A 125 -2.82 12.71 -14.33
CA THR A 125 -2.90 13.88 -15.24
C THR A 125 -3.83 14.97 -14.73
N PHE A 126 -4.57 14.74 -13.63
CA PHE A 126 -5.47 15.75 -13.10
C PHE A 126 -4.74 16.75 -12.20
N GLU A 127 -5.09 18.02 -12.35
CA GLU A 127 -4.62 19.08 -11.48
C GLU A 127 -5.60 19.35 -10.34
N LYS A 128 -5.05 19.57 -9.14
CA LYS A 128 -5.79 20.18 -8.03
C LYS A 128 -5.34 21.62 -7.90
N ALA A 129 -6.26 22.54 -7.61
CA ALA A 129 -5.95 23.97 -7.55
C ALA A 129 -4.77 24.34 -6.64
N SER A 130 -4.61 23.62 -5.54
CA SER A 130 -3.54 23.85 -4.54
C SER A 130 -2.39 22.85 -4.61
N TYR A 131 -2.31 22.01 -5.63
CA TYR A 131 -1.25 21.01 -5.75
C TYR A 131 -0.65 21.01 -7.16
N ARG A 132 0.67 20.81 -7.21
CA ARG A 132 1.43 20.53 -8.44
C ARG A 132 2.20 19.23 -8.23
N PHE A 133 1.93 18.25 -9.07
CA PHE A 133 2.59 16.94 -9.02
C PHE A 133 3.83 16.95 -9.90
N HIS A 134 4.94 16.51 -9.35
CA HIS A 134 6.22 16.42 -10.04
C HIS A 134 6.68 14.96 -10.08
N TYR A 135 7.19 14.53 -11.23
CA TYR A 135 7.63 13.16 -11.48
C TYR A 135 9.10 13.16 -11.95
N PRO A 136 10.06 13.49 -11.07
CA PRO A 136 11.45 13.72 -11.47
C PRO A 136 12.11 12.52 -12.14
N LEU A 137 11.79 11.29 -11.73
CA LEU A 137 12.35 10.08 -12.32
C LEU A 137 11.82 9.85 -13.75
N VAL A 138 10.51 10.08 -13.97
CA VAL A 138 9.92 10.01 -15.31
C VAL A 138 10.52 11.06 -16.22
N ASN A 139 10.65 12.31 -15.76
CA ASN A 139 11.22 13.40 -16.54
C ASN A 139 12.66 13.13 -16.95
N LYS A 140 13.43 12.44 -16.11
CA LYS A 140 14.81 12.02 -16.37
C LYS A 140 14.94 10.64 -17.04
N LYS A 141 13.83 9.98 -17.35
CA LYS A 141 13.76 8.62 -17.90
C LYS A 141 14.51 7.58 -17.04
N VAL A 142 14.50 7.77 -15.72
CA VAL A 142 15.12 6.86 -14.74
C VAL A 142 14.19 5.71 -14.45
N THR A 143 14.63 4.49 -14.70
CA THR A 143 13.91 3.24 -14.41
C THR A 143 14.09 2.80 -12.96
N ARG A 144 13.32 1.81 -12.53
CA ARG A 144 13.49 1.18 -11.21
C ARG A 144 14.87 0.51 -11.07
N MET A 145 15.37 -0.09 -12.15
CA MET A 145 16.71 -0.71 -12.15
C MET A 145 17.80 0.34 -12.00
N ASP A 146 17.67 1.50 -12.65
CA ASP A 146 18.61 2.61 -12.48
C ASP A 146 18.62 3.11 -11.03
N CYS A 147 17.45 3.15 -10.36
CA CYS A 147 17.38 3.49 -8.94
C CYS A 147 18.15 2.49 -8.08
N PHE A 148 18.00 1.17 -8.31
CA PHE A 148 18.75 0.16 -7.57
C PHE A 148 20.26 0.28 -7.79
N LYS A 149 20.70 0.45 -9.05
CA LYS A 149 22.11 0.68 -9.37
C LYS A 149 22.66 1.92 -8.67
N TRP A 150 21.93 3.02 -8.70
CA TRP A 150 22.31 4.26 -8.00
C TRP A 150 22.48 4.04 -6.49
N MET A 151 21.61 3.25 -5.89
CA MET A 151 21.67 2.93 -4.46
C MET A 151 22.86 2.02 -4.13
N GLU A 152 23.10 0.99 -4.95
CA GLU A 152 24.24 0.08 -4.82
C GLU A 152 25.58 0.82 -4.90
N GLU A 153 25.76 1.69 -5.91
CA GLU A 153 26.95 2.53 -6.08
C GLU A 153 27.23 3.43 -4.86
N ARG A 154 26.21 3.75 -4.07
CA ARG A 154 26.28 4.59 -2.87
C ARG A 154 26.16 3.84 -1.58
N GLN A 155 26.22 2.52 -1.64
CA GLN A 155 26.15 1.63 -0.47
C GLN A 155 24.87 1.81 0.36
N TYR A 156 23.76 2.22 -0.26
CA TYR A 156 22.45 2.19 0.37
C TYR A 156 21.96 0.74 0.48
N PRO A 157 21.35 0.34 1.60
CA PRO A 157 20.70 -0.96 1.69
C PRO A 157 19.57 -1.07 0.68
N LYS A 158 19.32 -2.27 0.16
CA LYS A 158 18.21 -2.52 -0.76
C LYS A 158 16.88 -2.32 -0.04
N PRO A 159 15.99 -1.45 -0.52
CA PRO A 159 14.69 -1.23 0.11
C PRO A 159 13.79 -2.46 -0.03
N ALA A 160 13.04 -2.76 1.01
CA ALA A 160 11.95 -3.71 0.92
C ALA A 160 10.80 -3.16 0.03
N LYS A 161 9.97 -4.05 -0.50
CA LYS A 161 8.76 -3.66 -1.22
C LYS A 161 7.74 -3.10 -0.22
N SER A 162 7.44 -1.81 -0.31
CA SER A 162 6.44 -1.17 0.55
C SER A 162 5.03 -1.58 0.13
N ALA A 163 4.43 -2.48 0.89
CA ALA A 163 3.05 -2.92 0.76
C ALA A 163 2.63 -3.64 2.04
N CYS A 164 1.33 -3.65 2.35
CA CYS A 164 0.81 -4.49 3.43
C CYS A 164 1.23 -5.95 3.22
N VAL A 165 1.60 -6.65 4.29
CA VAL A 165 2.09 -8.05 4.22
C VAL A 165 1.11 -8.98 3.50
N TYR A 166 -0.19 -8.80 3.70
CA TYR A 166 -1.28 -9.57 3.09
C TYR A 166 -1.85 -8.93 1.81
N CYS A 167 -1.14 -8.02 1.15
CA CYS A 167 -1.68 -7.32 -0.04
C CYS A 167 -1.95 -8.31 -1.18
N PRO A 168 -3.18 -8.37 -1.74
CA PRO A 168 -3.48 -9.29 -2.84
C PRO A 168 -2.69 -9.04 -4.14
N TYR A 169 -2.03 -7.89 -4.25
CA TYR A 169 -1.18 -7.56 -5.41
C TYR A 169 0.28 -7.98 -5.27
N HIS A 170 0.58 -8.87 -4.32
CA HIS A 170 1.87 -9.55 -4.31
C HIS A 170 1.92 -10.58 -5.45
N ASP A 171 3.09 -10.66 -6.09
CA ASP A 171 3.41 -11.70 -7.05
C ASP A 171 3.81 -13.00 -6.36
N ASN A 172 3.86 -14.10 -7.10
CA ASN A 172 4.20 -15.42 -6.57
C ASN A 172 5.60 -15.46 -5.93
N LYS A 173 6.56 -14.73 -6.51
CA LYS A 173 7.91 -14.64 -5.95
C LYS A 173 7.89 -14.03 -4.55
N PHE A 174 7.14 -12.95 -4.35
CA PHE A 174 7.03 -12.28 -3.04
C PHE A 174 6.38 -13.20 -2.00
N TRP A 175 5.32 -13.94 -2.39
CA TRP A 175 4.67 -14.91 -1.51
C TRP A 175 5.61 -16.03 -1.09
N LYS A 176 6.41 -16.57 -2.05
CA LYS A 176 7.42 -17.58 -1.78
C LYS A 176 8.50 -17.07 -0.84
N GLU A 177 9.09 -15.92 -1.12
CA GLU A 177 10.10 -15.28 -0.25
C GLU A 177 9.55 -15.04 1.17
N MET A 178 8.30 -14.58 1.29
CA MET A 178 7.68 -14.36 2.60
C MET A 178 7.50 -15.67 3.37
N ARG A 179 7.03 -16.72 2.71
CA ARG A 179 6.86 -18.04 3.33
C ARG A 179 8.19 -18.60 3.83
N ASP A 180 9.23 -18.51 3.01
CA ASP A 180 10.50 -19.18 3.25
C ASP A 180 11.41 -18.38 4.20
N GLU A 181 11.36 -17.04 4.17
CA GLU A 181 12.31 -16.17 4.85
C GLU A 181 11.70 -15.31 5.97
N ARG A 182 10.36 -15.13 5.99
CA ARG A 182 9.66 -14.23 6.91
C ARG A 182 8.48 -14.93 7.61
N PRO A 183 8.75 -15.94 8.45
CA PRO A 183 7.72 -16.82 9.01
C PRO A 183 6.67 -16.08 9.86
N LYS A 184 7.04 -14.98 10.52
CA LYS A 184 6.11 -14.14 11.30
C LYS A 184 5.10 -13.45 10.38
N GLU A 185 5.57 -12.80 9.30
CA GLU A 185 4.71 -12.15 8.32
C GLU A 185 3.84 -13.18 7.58
N TRP A 186 4.44 -14.33 7.23
CA TRP A 186 3.70 -15.44 6.62
C TRP A 186 2.56 -15.95 7.50
N LYS A 187 2.83 -16.15 8.79
CA LYS A 187 1.78 -16.55 9.75
C LYS A 187 0.65 -15.53 9.80
N GLN A 188 0.97 -14.25 9.85
CA GLN A 188 -0.04 -13.17 9.80
C GLN A 188 -0.90 -13.27 8.55
N CYS A 189 -0.30 -13.50 7.38
CA CYS A 189 -1.02 -13.68 6.12
C CYS A 189 -1.95 -14.90 6.14
N VAL A 190 -1.45 -16.04 6.64
CA VAL A 190 -2.25 -17.28 6.75
C VAL A 190 -3.44 -17.10 7.68
N ASP A 191 -3.22 -16.48 8.83
CA ASP A 191 -4.29 -16.25 9.81
C ASP A 191 -5.34 -15.27 9.26
N PHE A 192 -4.90 -14.20 8.61
CA PHE A 192 -5.79 -13.24 7.97
C PHE A 192 -6.56 -13.85 6.79
N ASP A 193 -5.90 -14.64 5.93
CA ASP A 193 -6.55 -15.36 4.82
C ASP A 193 -7.65 -16.32 5.30
N LYS A 194 -7.39 -17.05 6.39
CA LYS A 194 -8.41 -17.90 7.03
C LYS A 194 -9.58 -17.07 7.56
N LYS A 195 -9.30 -15.95 8.22
CA LYS A 195 -10.31 -15.06 8.83
C LYS A 195 -11.26 -14.50 7.78
N VAL A 196 -10.74 -14.06 6.64
CA VAL A 196 -11.54 -13.43 5.59
C VAL A 196 -12.23 -14.42 4.65
N ARG A 197 -11.83 -15.69 4.63
CA ARG A 197 -12.26 -16.70 3.64
C ARG A 197 -13.76 -16.67 3.35
N ASN A 198 -14.58 -16.74 4.36
CA ASN A 198 -16.03 -16.82 4.26
C ASN A 198 -16.72 -15.52 4.71
N ALA A 199 -15.97 -14.43 4.87
CA ALA A 199 -16.47 -13.16 5.40
C ALA A 199 -17.13 -12.25 4.36
N GLY A 200 -17.36 -12.74 3.14
CA GLY A 200 -17.97 -11.95 2.06
C GLY A 200 -19.23 -11.19 2.49
N PRO A 201 -20.27 -11.85 3.06
CA PRO A 201 -21.48 -11.18 3.53
C PRO A 201 -21.21 -10.11 4.58
N ALA A 202 -20.36 -10.41 5.60
CA ALA A 202 -20.00 -9.46 6.66
C ALA A 202 -19.29 -8.21 6.11
N LEU A 203 -18.50 -8.38 5.06
CA LEU A 203 -17.78 -7.28 4.37
C LEU A 203 -18.62 -6.56 3.30
N GLY A 204 -19.93 -6.84 3.23
CA GLY A 204 -20.83 -6.24 2.24
C GLY A 204 -20.66 -6.80 0.83
N LEU A 205 -19.98 -7.95 0.69
CA LEU A 205 -19.77 -8.68 -0.56
C LEU A 205 -20.71 -9.89 -0.64
N SER A 206 -22.03 -9.64 -0.55
CA SER A 206 -23.06 -10.67 -0.38
C SER A 206 -23.07 -11.76 -1.47
N ARG A 207 -22.54 -11.49 -2.66
CA ARG A 207 -22.43 -12.47 -3.75
C ARG A 207 -21.11 -13.25 -3.74
N ALA A 208 -20.19 -12.93 -2.85
CA ALA A 208 -18.92 -13.66 -2.71
C ALA A 208 -19.13 -14.89 -1.83
N LYS A 209 -18.85 -16.06 -2.37
CA LYS A 209 -18.81 -17.34 -1.64
C LYS A 209 -17.53 -17.42 -0.81
N GLU A 210 -16.40 -17.09 -1.43
CA GLU A 210 -15.08 -17.14 -0.81
C GLU A 210 -14.22 -15.97 -1.23
N LEU A 211 -13.36 -15.51 -0.31
CA LEU A 211 -12.38 -14.45 -0.50
C LEU A 211 -10.96 -14.99 -0.32
N TYR A 212 -10.03 -14.47 -1.10
CA TYR A 212 -8.63 -14.90 -1.12
C TYR A 212 -7.71 -13.70 -1.22
N ILE A 213 -6.58 -13.75 -0.55
CA ILE A 213 -5.50 -12.77 -0.74
C ILE A 213 -4.54 -13.19 -1.86
N HIS A 214 -4.57 -14.44 -2.31
CA HIS A 214 -3.75 -14.94 -3.40
C HIS A 214 -4.51 -14.93 -4.74
N SER A 215 -3.84 -14.50 -5.83
CA SER A 215 -4.45 -14.33 -7.17
C SER A 215 -4.99 -15.63 -7.76
N GLN A 216 -4.38 -16.76 -7.46
CA GLN A 216 -4.83 -18.10 -7.90
C GLN A 216 -6.09 -18.58 -7.16
N ARG A 217 -6.55 -17.87 -6.14
CA ARG A 217 -7.71 -18.24 -5.30
C ARG A 217 -7.50 -19.57 -4.61
N ILE A 218 -6.32 -19.76 -4.05
CA ILE A 218 -5.98 -20.86 -3.18
C ILE A 218 -5.69 -20.33 -1.77
N PRO A 219 -6.01 -21.09 -0.72
CA PRO A 219 -5.61 -20.73 0.65
C PRO A 219 -4.10 -20.55 0.77
N CYS A 220 -3.65 -19.51 1.48
CA CYS A 220 -2.21 -19.29 1.69
C CYS A 220 -1.51 -20.51 2.28
N LEU A 221 -2.19 -21.24 3.17
CA LEU A 221 -1.65 -22.47 3.77
C LEU A 221 -1.30 -23.55 2.74
N LEU A 222 -2.00 -23.58 1.59
CA LEU A 222 -1.81 -24.56 0.52
C LEU A 222 -0.88 -24.04 -0.60
N TYR A 223 -0.34 -22.84 -0.44
CA TYR A 223 0.57 -22.28 -1.42
C TYR A 223 1.91 -23.02 -1.38
N THR A 224 2.17 -23.82 -2.41
CA THR A 224 3.41 -24.57 -2.60
C THR A 224 4.32 -23.89 -3.63
N SER A 225 5.61 -24.24 -3.64
CA SER A 225 6.59 -23.70 -4.60
C SER A 225 6.23 -23.99 -6.06
N ASP A 226 5.52 -25.07 -6.30
CA ASP A 226 5.18 -25.54 -7.65
C ASP A 226 4.15 -24.64 -8.36
N ALA A 227 3.36 -23.89 -7.58
CA ALA A 227 2.44 -22.89 -8.11
C ALA A 227 3.12 -21.56 -8.53
N ALA A 228 4.41 -21.39 -8.25
CA ALA A 228 5.17 -20.18 -8.57
C ALA A 228 5.84 -20.24 -9.95
N ASP A 229 5.97 -21.42 -10.51
CA ASP A 229 6.73 -21.68 -11.75
C ASP A 229 5.81 -21.82 -12.99
N GLU A 230 4.49 -21.70 -12.84
CA GLU A 230 3.59 -21.61 -13.99
C GLU A 230 3.48 -20.14 -14.47
N PRO A 231 3.65 -19.90 -15.80
CA PRO A 231 3.71 -18.58 -16.41
C PRO A 231 2.38 -17.79 -16.35
#